data_0bfd125c70f95a63754f4cdffaf712a0
#
_entry.id   0bfd125c70f95a63754f4cdffaf712a0
#
_cell.length_a   1.000
_cell.length_b   1.000
_cell.length_c   1.000
_cell.angle_alpha   90.00
_cell.angle_beta   90.00
_cell.angle_gamma   90.00
#
_symmetry.space_group_name_H-M   'P 1'
#
loop_
_entity.id
_entity.type
_entity.pdbx_description
1 polymer ?
#
loop_
_entity_poly.entity_id
_entity_poly.type
_entity_poly.pdbx_seq_one_letter_code
_entity_poly.pdbx_strand_id
1 'polypeptide(L)'
;MKAIEDRSLDEFRLMLAGRELVPIMQGGMGVNISTAEMALSVAREGGVGHVSDAMLPDLVDRLFGTGFTKMKAGLCRAADAALGKAAFHFPLDDVRAAAKQYIESVMQKKTGDAKEGLIFVNVMEKLTMNDSLASLRARLLGALDGGVDGISLSAGLHTSSFSLMSEHPRFRDAMLGIVVSSRRALNLFLRRSAKTGRMPDYIVVEGPLAGGHLGFGMTDWVNFKLADIVRDVKAYLAENGLSIPVIAGGGVFTGTDGVRLIEEAGAAGVQVATRFTVTQESGLPDAVKQRYLDAEEGEIEVNGVSPTGYPMRMLKSSPAINASLKPQCEAYGYMLDRGGCSYLKAWEAADATGDVKEGIPGKTCLCAQMRNCKVWTVGATGHRLKETTVRSEDGQWVLPTTAEVFNDYRYGINDEVKARK
;
A
#
# COMPACT_ATOMS: atom_id res chain seq x y z
N MET A 1 4.12 -28.99 23.14
CA MET A 1 3.74 -27.98 22.11
C MET A 1 4.32 -28.48 20.78
N LYS A 2 3.59 -28.28 19.67
CA LYS A 2 4.14 -28.54 18.33
C LYS A 2 5.35 -27.63 18.11
N ALA A 3 6.34 -28.05 17.33
CA ALA A 3 7.39 -27.16 16.87
C ALA A 3 6.80 -26.05 15.98
N ILE A 4 7.45 -24.91 15.88
CA ILE A 4 6.96 -23.79 15.07
C ILE A 4 6.81 -24.21 13.61
N GLU A 5 7.76 -25.01 13.12
CA GLU A 5 7.78 -25.53 11.77
C GLU A 5 6.57 -26.39 11.42
N ASP A 6 5.99 -27.07 12.41
CA ASP A 6 4.80 -27.96 12.26
C ASP A 6 3.47 -27.22 12.43
N ARG A 7 3.51 -25.90 12.64
CA ARG A 7 2.32 -25.08 12.85
C ARG A 7 1.99 -24.26 11.61
N SER A 8 0.71 -24.04 11.38
CA SER A 8 0.22 -23.19 10.30
C SER A 8 -0.49 -21.95 10.84
N LEU A 9 -0.64 -20.91 10.02
CA LEU A 9 -1.40 -19.73 10.38
C LEU A 9 -2.89 -20.02 10.63
N ASP A 10 -3.40 -21.14 10.12
CA ASP A 10 -4.77 -21.58 10.37
C ASP A 10 -5.05 -21.95 11.85
N GLU A 11 -4.00 -22.19 12.64
CA GLU A 11 -4.12 -22.44 14.08
C GLU A 11 -4.30 -21.15 14.92
N PHE A 12 -4.17 -19.98 14.32
CA PHE A 12 -4.25 -18.69 14.98
C PHE A 12 -5.44 -17.86 14.48
N ARG A 13 -5.86 -16.89 15.29
CA ARG A 13 -6.95 -15.99 14.94
C ARG A 13 -6.57 -14.55 15.23
N LEU A 14 -6.91 -13.67 14.28
CA LEU A 14 -6.81 -12.24 14.43
C LEU A 14 -8.14 -11.68 14.92
N MET A 15 -8.15 -11.12 16.12
CA MET A 15 -9.35 -10.47 16.67
C MET A 15 -9.35 -8.98 16.33
N LEU A 16 -10.29 -8.53 15.50
CA LEU A 16 -10.50 -7.11 15.16
C LEU A 16 -11.96 -6.73 15.39
N ALA A 17 -12.20 -5.76 16.26
CA ALA A 17 -13.53 -5.23 16.57
C ALA A 17 -14.57 -6.35 16.87
N GLY A 18 -14.16 -7.36 17.62
CA GLY A 18 -15.01 -8.51 17.97
C GLY A 18 -15.20 -9.56 16.88
N ARG A 19 -14.56 -9.39 15.73
CA ARG A 19 -14.56 -10.38 14.65
C ARG A 19 -13.31 -11.26 14.71
N GLU A 20 -13.53 -12.55 14.49
CA GLU A 20 -12.47 -13.56 14.40
C GLU A 20 -12.10 -13.78 12.93
N LEU A 21 -10.83 -13.52 12.57
CA LEU A 21 -10.33 -13.56 11.21
C LEU A 21 -9.12 -14.50 11.10
N VAL A 22 -8.86 -15.00 9.90
CA VAL A 22 -7.57 -15.59 9.56
C VAL A 22 -6.50 -14.50 9.70
N PRO A 23 -5.35 -14.77 10.38
CA PRO A 23 -4.39 -13.72 10.74
C PRO A 23 -3.51 -13.25 9.57
N ILE A 24 -4.12 -13.07 8.41
CA ILE A 24 -3.47 -12.67 7.16
C ILE A 24 -4.18 -11.44 6.60
N MET A 25 -3.42 -10.35 6.44
CA MET A 25 -3.82 -9.16 5.71
C MET A 25 -3.07 -9.08 4.38
N GLN A 26 -3.76 -8.89 3.28
CA GLN A 26 -3.14 -8.52 2.02
C GLN A 26 -2.82 -7.02 2.05
N GLY A 27 -1.57 -6.64 1.88
CA GLY A 27 -1.13 -5.24 1.94
C GLY A 27 -1.65 -4.42 0.76
N GLY A 28 -2.08 -3.17 1.02
CA GLY A 28 -2.56 -2.26 -0.01
C GLY A 28 -1.45 -1.76 -0.92
N MET A 29 -1.55 -2.02 -2.23
CA MET A 29 -0.55 -1.68 -3.25
C MET A 29 -1.18 -0.74 -4.30
N GLY A 30 -0.60 0.45 -4.46
CA GLY A 30 -1.03 1.45 -5.47
C GLY A 30 -0.12 1.42 -6.71
N VAL A 31 -0.57 1.87 -7.91
CA VAL A 31 -1.94 2.32 -8.26
C VAL A 31 -2.72 1.13 -8.80
N ASN A 32 -3.83 0.76 -8.17
CA ASN A 32 -4.69 -0.36 -8.58
C ASN A 32 -3.95 -1.71 -8.76
N ILE A 33 -2.83 -1.92 -8.08
CA ILE A 33 -2.22 -3.26 -7.99
C ILE A 33 -3.09 -4.13 -7.11
N SER A 34 -3.50 -3.60 -5.94
CA SER A 34 -4.55 -4.19 -5.11
C SER A 34 -5.91 -3.82 -5.70
N THR A 35 -6.44 -4.72 -6.52
CA THR A 35 -7.76 -4.58 -7.16
C THR A 35 -8.91 -4.94 -6.23
N ALA A 36 -10.13 -4.61 -6.64
CA ALA A 36 -11.34 -5.08 -5.98
C ALA A 36 -11.42 -6.61 -5.93
N GLU A 37 -11.08 -7.27 -7.04
CA GLU A 37 -11.12 -8.72 -7.20
C GLU A 37 -10.13 -9.40 -6.23
N MET A 38 -8.91 -8.88 -6.09
CA MET A 38 -7.92 -9.37 -5.14
C MET A 38 -8.43 -9.21 -3.69
N ALA A 39 -8.90 -8.03 -3.32
CA ALA A 39 -9.39 -7.77 -1.97
C ALA A 39 -10.59 -8.66 -1.59
N LEU A 40 -11.52 -8.84 -2.53
CA LEU A 40 -12.69 -9.72 -2.35
C LEU A 40 -12.29 -11.20 -2.25
N SER A 41 -11.28 -11.64 -3.01
CA SER A 41 -10.75 -13.01 -2.92
C SER A 41 -10.18 -13.28 -1.53
N VAL A 42 -9.37 -12.36 -0.99
CA VAL A 42 -8.84 -12.46 0.38
C VAL A 42 -9.95 -12.46 1.43
N ALA A 43 -10.98 -11.64 1.26
CA ALA A 43 -12.12 -11.61 2.18
C ALA A 43 -12.93 -12.91 2.18
N ARG A 44 -13.08 -13.59 1.02
CA ARG A 44 -13.74 -14.91 0.95
C ARG A 44 -12.99 -15.97 1.75
N GLU A 45 -11.68 -15.86 1.83
CA GLU A 45 -10.83 -16.76 2.63
C GLU A 45 -10.81 -16.39 4.13
N GLY A 46 -11.58 -15.40 4.57
CA GLY A 46 -11.67 -14.96 5.98
C GLY A 46 -10.55 -14.03 6.43
N GLY A 47 -9.74 -13.50 5.52
CA GLY A 47 -8.68 -12.55 5.80
C GLY A 47 -9.10 -11.09 5.64
N VAL A 48 -8.12 -10.18 5.63
CA VAL A 48 -8.33 -8.75 5.37
C VAL A 48 -7.74 -8.39 4.01
N GLY A 49 -8.61 -8.09 3.04
CA GLY A 49 -8.23 -7.59 1.73
C GLY A 49 -8.16 -6.07 1.71
N HIS A 50 -7.15 -5.51 1.03
CA HIS A 50 -7.04 -4.07 0.84
C HIS A 50 -7.23 -3.67 -0.61
N VAL A 51 -7.91 -2.56 -0.81
CA VAL A 51 -7.81 -1.75 -2.04
C VAL A 51 -6.94 -0.53 -1.76
N SER A 52 -6.43 0.12 -2.81
CA SER A 52 -5.59 1.32 -2.66
C SER A 52 -6.36 2.57 -3.06
N ASP A 53 -6.17 3.66 -2.30
CA ASP A 53 -6.73 4.98 -2.62
C ASP A 53 -5.90 5.76 -3.65
N ALA A 54 -4.79 5.20 -4.09
CA ALA A 54 -3.87 5.89 -4.99
C ALA A 54 -4.53 6.22 -6.33
N MET A 55 -4.63 7.54 -6.63
CA MET A 55 -5.15 8.07 -7.90
C MET A 55 -6.58 7.64 -8.23
N LEU A 56 -7.45 7.52 -7.24
CA LEU A 56 -8.85 7.08 -7.43
C LEU A 56 -9.62 7.88 -8.50
N PRO A 57 -9.51 9.21 -8.64
CA PRO A 57 -10.20 9.91 -9.73
C PRO A 57 -9.84 9.38 -11.12
N ASP A 58 -8.56 9.08 -11.40
CA ASP A 58 -8.13 8.48 -12.67
C ASP A 58 -8.59 7.03 -12.81
N LEU A 59 -8.55 6.27 -11.72
CA LEU A 59 -9.02 4.89 -11.71
C LEU A 59 -10.53 4.80 -12.00
N VAL A 60 -11.31 5.64 -11.33
CA VAL A 60 -12.77 5.70 -11.49
C VAL A 60 -13.15 6.14 -12.91
N ASP A 61 -12.44 7.11 -13.48
CA ASP A 61 -12.63 7.50 -14.89
C ASP A 61 -12.43 6.31 -15.84
N ARG A 62 -11.42 5.47 -15.58
CA ARG A 62 -11.15 4.28 -16.42
C ARG A 62 -12.16 3.15 -16.21
N LEU A 63 -12.64 2.95 -15.00
CA LEU A 63 -13.54 1.84 -14.65
C LEU A 63 -15.01 2.16 -14.98
N PHE A 64 -15.42 3.41 -14.79
CA PHE A 64 -16.85 3.80 -14.86
C PHE A 64 -17.16 4.84 -15.96
N GLY A 65 -16.14 5.26 -16.71
CA GLY A 65 -16.35 6.24 -17.79
C GLY A 65 -16.69 7.65 -17.30
N THR A 66 -16.34 7.99 -16.06
CA THR A 66 -16.51 9.33 -15.49
C THR A 66 -15.53 10.34 -16.11
N GLY A 67 -15.54 11.58 -15.68
CA GLY A 67 -14.73 12.65 -16.27
C GLY A 67 -13.93 13.46 -15.26
N PHE A 68 -13.70 12.99 -14.05
CA PHE A 68 -13.03 13.75 -12.98
C PHE A 68 -11.65 14.31 -13.39
N THR A 69 -10.79 13.47 -13.98
CA THR A 69 -9.45 13.91 -14.44
C THR A 69 -9.54 14.76 -15.72
N LYS A 70 -10.50 14.48 -16.60
CA LYS A 70 -10.71 15.27 -17.83
C LYS A 70 -11.15 16.69 -17.52
N MET A 71 -12.04 16.88 -16.53
CA MET A 71 -12.47 18.20 -16.08
C MET A 71 -11.30 19.03 -15.58
N LYS A 72 -10.47 18.47 -14.68
CA LYS A 72 -9.26 19.14 -14.19
C LYS A 72 -8.29 19.49 -15.33
N ALA A 73 -8.03 18.56 -16.23
CA ALA A 73 -7.15 18.79 -17.38
C ALA A 73 -7.73 19.86 -18.32
N GLY A 74 -9.05 19.94 -18.47
CA GLY A 74 -9.75 21.00 -19.20
C GLY A 74 -9.55 22.38 -18.58
N LEU A 75 -9.74 22.50 -17.27
CA LEU A 75 -9.51 23.73 -16.52
C LEU A 75 -8.04 24.18 -16.65
N CYS A 76 -7.10 23.25 -16.54
CA CYS A 76 -5.68 23.51 -16.66
C CYS A 76 -5.28 24.04 -18.05
N ARG A 77 -5.91 23.53 -19.12
CA ARG A 77 -5.69 24.02 -20.49
C ARG A 77 -6.34 25.36 -20.77
N ALA A 78 -7.48 25.64 -20.15
CA ALA A 78 -8.20 26.90 -20.35
C ALA A 78 -7.61 28.08 -19.57
N ALA A 79 -6.75 27.77 -18.59
CA ALA A 79 -6.14 28.80 -17.76
C ALA A 79 -4.98 29.52 -18.46
N ASP A 80 -4.77 30.75 -18.04
CA ASP A 80 -3.62 31.55 -18.48
C ASP A 80 -2.31 30.82 -18.14
N ALA A 81 -1.43 30.70 -19.12
CA ALA A 81 -0.10 30.08 -18.97
C ALA A 81 0.75 30.74 -17.84
N ALA A 82 0.43 31.98 -17.47
CA ALA A 82 1.08 32.70 -16.38
C ALA A 82 0.79 32.12 -14.98
N LEU A 83 -0.31 31.37 -14.80
CA LEU A 83 -0.72 30.88 -13.48
C LEU A 83 0.09 29.67 -12.98
N GLY A 84 0.82 29.01 -13.85
CA GLY A 84 1.61 27.82 -13.49
C GLY A 84 0.78 26.60 -13.05
N LYS A 85 1.37 25.41 -13.14
CA LYS A 85 0.68 24.13 -12.84
C LYS A 85 0.24 23.99 -11.38
N ALA A 86 0.95 24.63 -10.46
CA ALA A 86 0.65 24.58 -9.03
C ALA A 86 -0.65 25.31 -8.64
N ALA A 87 -1.17 26.17 -9.51
CA ALA A 87 -2.43 26.91 -9.27
C ALA A 87 -3.70 26.04 -9.46
N PHE A 88 -3.57 24.85 -10.07
CA PHE A 88 -4.73 24.00 -10.36
C PHE A 88 -4.93 22.92 -9.33
N HIS A 89 -6.09 22.93 -8.68
CA HIS A 89 -6.53 21.97 -7.69
C HIS A 89 -7.60 21.05 -8.27
N PHE A 90 -7.67 19.82 -7.77
CA PHE A 90 -8.86 18.99 -7.96
C PHE A 90 -10.03 19.60 -7.17
N PRO A 91 -11.25 19.63 -7.72
CA PRO A 91 -12.43 19.84 -6.90
C PRO A 91 -12.48 18.76 -5.80
N LEU A 92 -12.51 19.18 -4.54
CA LEU A 92 -12.46 18.26 -3.40
C LEU A 92 -13.70 17.35 -3.34
N ASP A 93 -14.85 17.84 -3.80
CA ASP A 93 -16.07 17.05 -3.89
C ASP A 93 -15.93 15.93 -4.94
N ASP A 94 -15.23 16.16 -6.05
CA ASP A 94 -14.92 15.14 -7.04
C ASP A 94 -13.97 14.08 -6.48
N VAL A 95 -12.96 14.48 -5.68
CA VAL A 95 -12.05 13.55 -5.01
C VAL A 95 -12.82 12.65 -4.04
N ARG A 96 -13.72 13.23 -3.25
CA ARG A 96 -14.59 12.51 -2.32
C ARG A 96 -15.57 11.60 -3.05
N ALA A 97 -16.21 12.10 -4.13
CA ALA A 97 -17.14 11.33 -4.94
C ALA A 97 -16.46 10.13 -5.62
N ALA A 98 -15.28 10.31 -6.19
CA ALA A 98 -14.51 9.22 -6.80
C ALA A 98 -14.14 8.13 -5.78
N ALA A 99 -13.67 8.53 -4.60
CA ALA A 99 -13.36 7.59 -3.53
C ALA A 99 -14.60 6.81 -3.07
N LYS A 100 -15.71 7.52 -2.84
CA LYS A 100 -17.01 6.91 -2.48
C LYS A 100 -17.46 5.92 -3.56
N GLN A 101 -17.54 6.34 -4.83
CA GLN A 101 -18.01 5.49 -5.93
C GLN A 101 -17.20 4.20 -6.07
N TYR A 102 -15.86 4.29 -5.97
CA TYR A 102 -15.01 3.11 -6.04
C TYR A 102 -15.29 2.15 -4.89
N ILE A 103 -15.26 2.65 -3.65
CA ILE A 103 -15.48 1.82 -2.46
C ILE A 103 -16.89 1.22 -2.45
N GLU A 104 -17.93 1.96 -2.78
CA GLU A 104 -19.29 1.42 -2.91
C GLU A 104 -19.35 0.26 -3.91
N SER A 105 -18.67 0.40 -5.06
CA SER A 105 -18.65 -0.64 -6.07
C SER A 105 -17.96 -1.93 -5.59
N VAL A 106 -16.97 -1.80 -4.72
CA VAL A 106 -16.29 -2.95 -4.08
C VAL A 106 -17.18 -3.58 -3.03
N MET A 107 -17.75 -2.76 -2.14
CA MET A 107 -18.58 -3.24 -1.02
C MET A 107 -19.88 -3.90 -1.50
N GLN A 108 -20.46 -3.44 -2.60
CA GLN A 108 -21.63 -4.09 -3.23
C GLN A 108 -21.34 -5.51 -3.73
N LYS A 109 -20.08 -5.79 -4.12
CA LYS A 109 -19.63 -7.14 -4.54
C LYS A 109 -19.28 -8.05 -3.37
N LYS A 110 -19.24 -7.51 -2.15
CA LYS A 110 -18.95 -8.29 -0.93
C LYS A 110 -20.20 -9.08 -0.51
N THR A 111 -20.38 -10.26 -1.08
CA THR A 111 -21.54 -11.15 -0.89
C THR A 111 -21.07 -12.56 -0.53
N GLY A 112 -21.96 -13.39 0.00
CA GLY A 112 -21.65 -14.78 0.35
C GLY A 112 -20.50 -14.87 1.35
N ASP A 113 -19.54 -15.75 1.07
CA ASP A 113 -18.40 -16.03 1.94
C ASP A 113 -17.48 -14.82 2.13
N ALA A 114 -17.46 -13.87 1.17
CA ALA A 114 -16.71 -12.62 1.34
C ALA A 114 -17.20 -11.75 2.51
N LYS A 115 -18.35 -12.06 3.11
CA LYS A 115 -18.81 -11.42 4.35
C LYS A 115 -18.02 -11.85 5.58
N GLU A 116 -17.33 -12.97 5.55
CA GLU A 116 -16.56 -13.49 6.68
C GLU A 116 -15.29 -12.66 6.90
N GLY A 117 -14.60 -12.25 5.83
CA GLY A 117 -13.44 -11.37 5.89
C GLY A 117 -13.79 -9.88 5.84
N LEU A 118 -12.77 -9.04 5.78
CA LEU A 118 -12.88 -7.58 5.78
C LEU A 118 -12.27 -6.97 4.52
N ILE A 119 -12.84 -5.86 4.08
CA ILE A 119 -12.31 -5.01 3.01
C ILE A 119 -11.88 -3.68 3.60
N PHE A 120 -10.58 -3.39 3.50
CA PHE A 120 -10.01 -2.12 3.93
C PHE A 120 -9.54 -1.31 2.73
N VAL A 121 -9.44 0.01 2.92
CA VAL A 121 -8.76 0.89 1.98
C VAL A 121 -7.44 1.36 2.58
N ASN A 122 -6.37 1.22 1.81
CA ASN A 122 -5.05 1.76 2.16
C ASN A 122 -4.96 3.20 1.69
N VAL A 123 -4.96 4.14 2.63
CA VAL A 123 -4.92 5.59 2.37
C VAL A 123 -3.50 6.11 2.59
N MET A 124 -2.93 6.69 1.53
CA MET A 124 -1.56 7.23 1.53
C MET A 124 -1.55 8.72 1.90
N GLU A 125 -0.81 9.11 2.96
CA GLU A 125 -0.69 10.51 3.36
C GLU A 125 -0.06 11.39 2.28
N LYS A 126 0.92 10.85 1.56
CA LYS A 126 1.75 11.60 0.60
C LYS A 126 1.08 11.90 -0.76
N LEU A 127 -0.13 11.44 -1.00
CA LEU A 127 -0.92 11.78 -2.19
C LEU A 127 -1.72 13.05 -1.97
N THR A 128 -1.14 14.22 -2.18
CA THR A 128 -1.71 15.48 -1.66
C THR A 128 -2.42 16.37 -2.68
N MET A 129 -2.35 16.09 -3.96
CA MET A 129 -3.09 16.81 -5.01
C MET A 129 -3.11 18.36 -4.89
N ASN A 130 -2.02 18.98 -4.42
CA ASN A 130 -1.82 20.41 -4.14
C ASN A 130 -2.40 20.93 -2.81
N ASP A 131 -3.38 20.26 -2.23
CA ASP A 131 -4.01 20.68 -0.97
C ASP A 131 -3.97 19.50 -0.01
N SER A 132 -2.86 19.39 0.71
CA SER A 132 -2.49 18.15 1.41
C SER A 132 -3.53 17.68 2.42
N LEU A 133 -4.02 18.57 3.27
CA LEU A 133 -4.97 18.19 4.32
C LEU A 133 -6.40 18.07 3.78
N ALA A 134 -6.81 18.97 2.91
CA ALA A 134 -8.16 18.95 2.37
C ALA A 134 -8.36 17.78 1.39
N SER A 135 -7.37 17.46 0.54
CA SER A 135 -7.44 16.28 -0.33
C SER A 135 -7.36 14.97 0.46
N LEU A 136 -6.56 14.91 1.53
CA LEU A 136 -6.55 13.76 2.43
C LEU A 136 -7.91 13.60 3.12
N ARG A 137 -8.51 14.70 3.62
CA ARG A 137 -9.85 14.67 4.20
C ARG A 137 -10.89 14.16 3.20
N ALA A 138 -10.88 14.67 1.98
CA ALA A 138 -11.83 14.24 0.94
C ALA A 138 -11.72 12.72 0.65
N ARG A 139 -10.50 12.17 0.53
CA ARG A 139 -10.26 10.73 0.32
C ARG A 139 -10.73 9.89 1.52
N LEU A 140 -10.40 10.30 2.74
CA LEU A 140 -10.83 9.62 3.97
C LEU A 140 -12.35 9.60 4.11
N LEU A 141 -13.01 10.76 3.92
CA LEU A 141 -14.45 10.85 4.01
C LEU A 141 -15.14 10.07 2.88
N GLY A 142 -14.61 10.12 1.65
CA GLY A 142 -15.13 9.33 0.53
C GLY A 142 -15.04 7.81 0.80
N ALA A 143 -13.98 7.35 1.42
CA ALA A 143 -13.86 5.94 1.83
C ALA A 143 -14.92 5.56 2.88
N LEU A 144 -15.14 6.40 3.89
CA LEU A 144 -16.17 6.19 4.89
C LEU A 144 -17.59 6.25 4.30
N ASP A 145 -17.86 7.20 3.41
CA ASP A 145 -19.13 7.31 2.67
C ASP A 145 -19.43 6.05 1.84
N GLY A 146 -18.38 5.47 1.23
CA GLY A 146 -18.47 4.24 0.43
C GLY A 146 -18.73 2.97 1.23
N GLY A 147 -18.71 3.05 2.55
CA GLY A 147 -19.11 1.94 3.42
C GLY A 147 -18.01 0.91 3.70
N VAL A 148 -16.72 1.24 3.45
CA VAL A 148 -15.59 0.34 3.72
C VAL A 148 -15.59 -0.19 5.17
N ASP A 149 -15.14 -1.43 5.40
CA ASP A 149 -15.04 -2.00 6.75
C ASP A 149 -13.95 -1.29 7.59
N GLY A 150 -12.87 -0.86 6.94
CA GLY A 150 -11.79 -0.16 7.64
C GLY A 150 -10.83 0.60 6.74
N ILE A 151 -9.96 1.38 7.36
CA ILE A 151 -8.93 2.20 6.71
C ILE A 151 -7.57 1.89 7.33
N SER A 152 -6.59 1.56 6.47
CA SER A 152 -5.17 1.50 6.84
C SER A 152 -4.49 2.81 6.45
N LEU A 153 -3.96 3.53 7.41
CA LEU A 153 -3.26 4.79 7.21
C LEU A 153 -1.77 4.53 6.98
N SER A 154 -1.28 4.79 5.76
CA SER A 154 0.08 4.43 5.33
C SER A 154 0.81 5.56 4.59
N ALA A 155 2.06 5.31 4.22
CA ALA A 155 2.92 6.23 3.47
C ALA A 155 3.01 7.63 4.09
N GLY A 156 3.13 7.67 5.40
CA GLY A 156 3.25 8.88 6.22
C GLY A 156 2.81 8.64 7.66
N LEU A 157 2.93 9.65 8.50
CA LEU A 157 2.64 9.50 9.94
C LEU A 157 1.17 9.76 10.32
N HIS A 158 0.38 10.29 9.42
CA HIS A 158 -1.07 10.53 9.57
C HIS A 158 -1.50 11.26 10.86
N THR A 159 -0.69 12.20 11.33
CA THR A 159 -0.92 12.90 12.60
C THR A 159 -2.24 13.69 12.69
N SER A 160 -2.91 13.93 11.55
CA SER A 160 -4.16 14.68 11.45
C SER A 160 -5.35 13.84 11.01
N SER A 161 -5.15 12.62 10.54
CA SER A 161 -6.20 11.83 9.85
C SER A 161 -7.40 11.53 10.72
N PHE A 162 -7.20 11.19 11.99
CA PHE A 162 -8.31 10.97 12.92
C PHE A 162 -9.14 12.24 13.11
N SER A 163 -8.50 13.40 13.29
CA SER A 163 -9.20 14.67 13.39
C SER A 163 -9.96 15.04 12.12
N LEU A 164 -9.42 14.71 10.94
CA LEU A 164 -10.08 14.96 9.67
C LEU A 164 -11.35 14.11 9.46
N MET A 165 -11.46 12.98 10.15
CA MET A 165 -12.61 12.06 10.10
C MET A 165 -13.57 12.20 11.28
N SER A 166 -13.19 12.90 12.36
CA SER A 166 -13.86 12.84 13.67
C SER A 166 -15.34 13.18 13.67
N GLU A 167 -15.79 14.03 12.73
CA GLU A 167 -17.19 14.44 12.58
C GLU A 167 -18.03 13.48 11.71
N HIS A 168 -17.38 12.52 11.05
CA HIS A 168 -18.08 11.60 10.17
C HIS A 168 -18.86 10.56 10.99
N PRO A 169 -20.14 10.24 10.66
CA PRO A 169 -20.95 9.28 11.42
C PRO A 169 -20.27 7.92 11.62
N ARG A 170 -19.59 7.41 10.56
CA ARG A 170 -18.89 6.13 10.60
C ARG A 170 -17.50 6.19 11.25
N PHE A 171 -17.07 7.34 11.75
CA PHE A 171 -15.75 7.45 12.40
C PHE A 171 -15.58 6.48 13.59
N ARG A 172 -16.65 6.17 14.30
CA ARG A 172 -16.62 5.22 15.43
C ARG A 172 -16.79 3.76 15.02
N ASP A 173 -17.40 3.49 13.87
CA ASP A 173 -17.79 2.14 13.45
C ASP A 173 -16.77 1.51 12.50
N ALA A 174 -16.16 2.28 11.60
CA ALA A 174 -15.13 1.77 10.70
C ALA A 174 -13.84 1.46 11.47
N MET A 175 -13.16 0.37 11.16
CA MET A 175 -11.88 0.02 11.75
C MET A 175 -10.78 0.93 11.21
N LEU A 176 -9.97 1.52 12.09
CA LEU A 176 -8.90 2.43 11.71
C LEU A 176 -7.55 1.93 12.22
N GLY A 177 -6.62 1.70 11.31
CA GLY A 177 -5.27 1.27 11.63
C GLY A 177 -4.20 2.20 11.09
N ILE A 178 -3.01 2.09 11.66
CA ILE A 178 -1.83 2.87 11.28
C ILE A 178 -0.67 1.95 10.92
N VAL A 179 0.06 2.29 9.87
CA VAL A 179 1.33 1.65 9.51
C VAL A 179 2.48 2.47 10.10
N VAL A 180 3.33 1.83 10.88
CA VAL A 180 4.49 2.44 11.53
C VAL A 180 5.73 1.55 11.39
N SER A 181 6.92 2.17 11.40
CA SER A 181 8.21 1.46 11.37
C SER A 181 8.97 1.52 12.69
N SER A 182 8.41 2.12 13.73
CA SER A 182 9.07 2.26 15.03
C SER A 182 8.12 2.63 16.15
N ARG A 183 8.51 2.31 17.40
CA ARG A 183 7.89 2.81 18.64
C ARG A 183 7.74 4.34 18.67
N ARG A 184 8.77 5.07 18.18
CA ARG A 184 8.75 6.54 18.13
C ARG A 184 7.62 7.07 17.23
N ALA A 185 7.46 6.47 16.03
CA ALA A 185 6.40 6.83 15.11
C ALA A 185 5.02 6.55 15.73
N LEU A 186 4.85 5.38 16.34
CA LEU A 186 3.62 5.01 17.04
C LEU A 186 3.27 5.99 18.16
N ASN A 187 4.23 6.30 19.06
CA ASN A 187 4.02 7.25 20.16
C ASN A 187 3.52 8.61 19.64
N LEU A 188 4.14 9.14 18.59
CA LEU A 188 3.73 10.42 18.02
C LEU A 188 2.31 10.36 17.45
N PHE A 189 1.96 9.27 16.76
CA PHE A 189 0.60 9.06 16.27
C PHE A 189 -0.42 8.97 17.42
N LEU A 190 -0.17 8.13 18.44
CA LEU A 190 -1.10 7.91 19.55
C LEU A 190 -1.38 9.19 20.34
N ARG A 191 -0.36 10.04 20.58
CA ARG A 191 -0.54 11.35 21.21
C ARG A 191 -1.45 12.28 20.42
N ARG A 192 -1.50 12.15 19.10
CA ARG A 192 -2.36 12.95 18.22
C ARG A 192 -3.77 12.38 18.15
N SER A 193 -3.90 11.06 17.97
CA SER A 193 -5.19 10.38 17.88
C SER A 193 -5.99 10.49 19.18
N ALA A 194 -5.33 10.44 20.34
CA ALA A 194 -5.96 10.60 21.66
C ALA A 194 -6.79 11.89 21.79
N LYS A 195 -6.42 12.96 21.06
CA LYS A 195 -7.19 14.22 21.05
C LYS A 195 -8.60 14.08 20.47
N THR A 196 -8.87 13.04 19.71
CA THR A 196 -10.20 12.72 19.15
C THR A 196 -11.00 11.78 20.04
N GLY A 197 -10.45 11.37 21.19
CA GLY A 197 -11.04 10.38 22.07
C GLY A 197 -11.12 8.98 21.41
N ARG A 198 -10.24 8.68 20.41
CA ARG A 198 -10.17 7.39 19.75
C ARG A 198 -8.72 6.93 19.56
N MET A 199 -8.47 5.65 19.83
CA MET A 199 -7.23 4.95 19.49
C MET A 199 -7.40 4.16 18.20
N PRO A 200 -6.33 3.75 17.52
CA PRO A 200 -6.42 2.83 16.38
C PRO A 200 -6.90 1.45 16.85
N ASP A 201 -7.63 0.77 15.97
CA ASP A 201 -8.14 -0.58 16.22
C ASP A 201 -7.06 -1.65 15.99
N TYR A 202 -6.03 -1.33 15.21
CA TYR A 202 -4.86 -2.18 14.96
C TYR A 202 -3.65 -1.32 14.53
N ILE A 203 -2.48 -1.91 14.64
CA ILE A 203 -1.20 -1.31 14.24
C ILE A 203 -0.50 -2.29 13.30
N VAL A 204 -0.08 -1.82 12.13
CA VAL A 204 0.84 -2.56 11.27
C VAL A 204 2.25 -2.06 11.53
N VAL A 205 3.15 -2.96 11.91
CA VAL A 205 4.58 -2.71 11.99
C VAL A 205 5.20 -3.12 10.68
N GLU A 206 5.65 -2.14 9.90
CA GLU A 206 6.35 -2.39 8.64
C GLU A 206 7.85 -2.46 8.85
N GLY A 207 8.42 -3.61 8.58
CA GLY A 207 9.84 -3.91 8.74
C GLY A 207 10.70 -3.47 7.56
N PRO A 208 12.04 -3.56 7.72
CA PRO A 208 13.01 -3.07 6.74
C PRO A 208 13.02 -3.86 5.43
N LEU A 209 12.45 -5.05 5.37
CA LEU A 209 12.41 -5.90 4.17
C LEU A 209 11.17 -5.68 3.29
N ALA A 210 10.32 -4.70 3.64
CA ALA A 210 9.16 -4.33 2.84
C ALA A 210 9.54 -3.82 1.45
N GLY A 211 8.61 -3.91 0.51
CA GLY A 211 8.70 -3.31 -0.82
C GLY A 211 8.15 -1.88 -0.85
N GLY A 212 8.52 -1.09 -1.85
CA GLY A 212 8.11 0.30 -1.96
C GLY A 212 8.86 1.22 -1.01
N HIS A 213 8.22 2.30 -0.57
CA HIS A 213 8.84 3.28 0.30
C HIS A 213 9.13 2.69 1.68
N LEU A 214 10.34 2.92 2.18
CA LEU A 214 10.79 2.43 3.48
C LEU A 214 10.68 3.53 4.54
N GLY A 215 10.24 3.16 5.73
CA GLY A 215 10.30 4.00 6.93
C GLY A 215 11.69 4.07 7.58
N PHE A 216 12.74 3.70 6.86
CA PHE A 216 14.15 3.61 7.27
C PHE A 216 15.01 4.46 6.35
N GLY A 217 16.25 4.75 6.74
CA GLY A 217 17.23 5.45 5.89
C GLY A 217 17.78 4.57 4.77
N MET A 218 18.50 5.21 3.83
CA MET A 218 19.06 4.55 2.65
C MET A 218 20.00 3.39 2.97
N THR A 219 20.73 3.47 4.08
CA THR A 219 21.78 2.52 4.44
C THR A 219 21.60 1.88 5.80
N ASP A 220 20.75 2.42 6.66
CA ASP A 220 20.57 1.94 8.03
C ASP A 220 19.51 0.85 8.18
N TRP A 221 18.66 0.63 7.17
CA TRP A 221 17.61 -0.37 7.18
C TRP A 221 18.12 -1.80 7.48
N VAL A 222 19.37 -2.10 7.13
CA VAL A 222 20.00 -3.40 7.37
C VAL A 222 20.21 -3.69 8.87
N ASN A 223 20.19 -2.66 9.71
CA ASN A 223 20.41 -2.79 11.15
C ASN A 223 19.14 -3.17 11.93
N PHE A 224 17.99 -3.22 11.27
CA PHE A 224 16.71 -3.49 11.91
C PHE A 224 16.17 -4.86 11.54
N LYS A 225 15.44 -5.47 12.47
CA LYS A 225 14.69 -6.72 12.26
C LYS A 225 13.24 -6.52 12.63
N LEU A 226 12.33 -7.02 11.78
CA LEU A 226 10.89 -6.88 11.98
C LEU A 226 10.44 -7.39 13.36
N ALA A 227 10.92 -8.57 13.78
CA ALA A 227 10.55 -9.16 15.06
C ALA A 227 10.93 -8.27 16.27
N ASP A 228 12.10 -7.60 16.21
CA ASP A 228 12.53 -6.71 17.29
C ASP A 228 11.68 -5.45 17.35
N ILE A 229 11.31 -4.89 16.20
CA ILE A 229 10.41 -3.72 16.14
C ILE A 229 9.02 -4.09 16.66
N VAL A 230 8.49 -5.27 16.33
CA VAL A 230 7.21 -5.77 16.85
C VAL A 230 7.25 -5.89 18.37
N ARG A 231 8.33 -6.50 18.94
CA ARG A 231 8.51 -6.62 20.41
C ARG A 231 8.57 -5.26 21.09
N ASP A 232 9.33 -4.29 20.52
CA ASP A 232 9.45 -2.93 21.07
C ASP A 232 8.10 -2.17 21.05
N VAL A 233 7.34 -2.29 19.95
CA VAL A 233 6.00 -1.71 19.83
C VAL A 233 5.05 -2.35 20.84
N LYS A 234 5.07 -3.68 21.00
CA LYS A 234 4.23 -4.36 22.00
C LYS A 234 4.59 -4.00 23.44
N ALA A 235 5.88 -3.92 23.76
CA ALA A 235 6.35 -3.47 25.07
C ALA A 235 5.83 -2.06 25.36
N TYR A 236 5.93 -1.14 24.39
CA TYR A 236 5.39 0.20 24.52
C TYR A 236 3.89 0.24 24.78
N LEU A 237 3.12 -0.59 24.07
CA LEU A 237 1.66 -0.68 24.29
C LEU A 237 1.36 -1.17 25.71
N ALA A 238 2.04 -2.22 26.17
CA ALA A 238 1.87 -2.76 27.53
C ALA A 238 2.24 -1.74 28.61
N GLU A 239 3.36 -1.02 28.46
CA GLU A 239 3.79 0.07 29.35
C GLU A 239 2.73 1.19 29.49
N ASN A 240 1.91 1.40 28.47
CA ASN A 240 0.85 2.41 28.45
C ASN A 240 -0.55 1.82 28.68
N GLY A 241 -0.68 0.57 29.09
CA GLY A 241 -1.96 -0.08 29.35
C GLY A 241 -2.86 -0.23 28.12
N LEU A 242 -2.28 -0.29 26.93
CA LEU A 242 -2.99 -0.40 25.65
C LEU A 242 -2.97 -1.83 25.12
N SER A 243 -4.16 -2.35 24.77
CA SER A 243 -4.33 -3.68 24.16
C SER A 243 -4.77 -3.54 22.70
N ILE A 244 -3.84 -3.16 21.82
CA ILE A 244 -4.08 -2.99 20.39
C ILE A 244 -3.35 -4.10 19.64
N PRO A 245 -4.04 -4.87 18.75
CA PRO A 245 -3.39 -5.91 17.96
C PRO A 245 -2.29 -5.32 17.05
N VAL A 246 -1.13 -5.98 17.05
CA VAL A 246 0.02 -5.60 16.22
C VAL A 246 0.18 -6.61 15.09
N ILE A 247 0.14 -6.14 13.87
CA ILE A 247 0.30 -6.92 12.64
C ILE A 247 1.72 -6.71 12.13
N ALA A 248 2.43 -7.78 11.80
CA ALA A 248 3.81 -7.70 11.31
C ALA A 248 3.84 -7.75 9.76
N GLY A 249 4.51 -6.80 9.12
CA GLY A 249 4.64 -6.73 7.65
C GLY A 249 6.07 -6.47 7.19
N GLY A 250 6.44 -6.99 6.01
CA GLY A 250 7.75 -6.82 5.40
C GLY A 250 8.72 -7.98 5.65
N GLY A 251 8.98 -8.76 4.59
CA GLY A 251 9.88 -9.91 4.62
C GLY A 251 9.19 -11.25 4.89
N VAL A 252 7.92 -11.29 5.18
CA VAL A 252 7.13 -12.52 5.36
C VAL A 252 6.89 -13.17 3.99
N PHE A 253 7.42 -14.36 3.78
CA PHE A 253 7.30 -15.08 2.51
C PHE A 253 6.56 -16.41 2.63
N THR A 254 6.63 -17.08 3.77
CA THR A 254 5.99 -18.36 4.05
C THR A 254 4.97 -18.25 5.19
N GLY A 255 4.09 -19.25 5.32
CA GLY A 255 3.23 -19.39 6.50
C GLY A 255 4.03 -19.49 7.79
N THR A 256 5.14 -20.24 7.76
CA THR A 256 6.06 -20.44 8.91
C THR A 256 6.71 -19.12 9.37
N ASP A 257 7.08 -18.22 8.43
CA ASP A 257 7.55 -16.86 8.82
C ASP A 257 6.48 -16.14 9.65
N GLY A 258 5.22 -16.28 9.25
CA GLY A 258 4.09 -15.70 9.97
C GLY A 258 3.91 -16.31 11.37
N VAL A 259 4.01 -17.63 11.48
CA VAL A 259 3.93 -18.35 12.76
C VAL A 259 5.06 -17.89 13.70
N ARG A 260 6.30 -17.78 13.21
CA ARG A 260 7.44 -17.26 13.99
C ARG A 260 7.17 -15.86 14.55
N LEU A 261 6.63 -14.97 13.74
CA LEU A 261 6.29 -13.61 14.20
C LEU A 261 5.19 -13.58 15.25
N ILE A 262 4.20 -14.47 15.16
CA ILE A 262 3.15 -14.60 16.17
C ILE A 262 3.72 -15.18 17.47
N GLU A 263 4.42 -16.30 17.40
CA GLU A 263 4.92 -17.04 18.58
C GLU A 263 6.08 -16.32 19.27
N GLU A 264 7.07 -15.82 18.51
CA GLU A 264 8.30 -15.29 19.07
C GLU A 264 8.28 -13.78 19.29
N ALA A 265 7.56 -13.03 18.46
CA ALA A 265 7.47 -11.57 18.58
C ALA A 265 6.14 -11.10 19.15
N GLY A 266 5.13 -12.01 19.24
CA GLY A 266 3.80 -11.71 19.77
C GLY A 266 2.94 -10.88 18.82
N ALA A 267 3.15 -10.95 17.50
CA ALA A 267 2.25 -10.37 16.53
C ALA A 267 0.87 -11.02 16.62
N ALA A 268 -0.19 -10.28 16.28
CA ALA A 268 -1.55 -10.82 16.20
C ALA A 268 -1.85 -11.41 14.82
N GLY A 269 -1.03 -11.10 13.81
CA GLY A 269 -1.14 -11.58 12.45
C GLY A 269 -0.04 -10.96 11.57
N VAL A 270 -0.11 -11.23 10.27
CA VAL A 270 0.85 -10.75 9.28
C VAL A 270 0.19 -9.95 8.16
N GLN A 271 0.90 -8.94 7.65
CA GLN A 271 0.55 -8.25 6.43
C GLN A 271 1.55 -8.62 5.32
N VAL A 272 1.05 -9.13 4.22
CA VAL A 272 1.85 -9.65 3.09
C VAL A 272 1.40 -9.00 1.77
N ALA A 273 2.37 -8.68 0.91
CA ALA A 273 2.10 -7.97 -0.35
C ALA A 273 2.81 -8.63 -1.54
N THR A 274 4.09 -8.91 -1.44
CA THR A 274 4.96 -9.30 -2.55
C THR A 274 4.40 -10.47 -3.37
N ARG A 275 3.94 -11.53 -2.75
CA ARG A 275 3.38 -12.69 -3.45
C ARG A 275 2.05 -12.38 -4.14
N PHE A 276 1.25 -11.46 -3.58
CA PHE A 276 0.00 -11.02 -4.22
C PHE A 276 0.24 -10.15 -5.46
N THR A 277 1.42 -9.53 -5.60
CA THR A 277 1.75 -8.70 -6.76
C THR A 277 1.65 -9.45 -8.09
N VAL A 278 1.97 -10.75 -8.09
CA VAL A 278 2.01 -11.60 -9.30
C VAL A 278 0.77 -12.48 -9.47
N THR A 279 -0.29 -12.29 -8.67
CA THR A 279 -1.53 -13.05 -8.83
C THR A 279 -2.33 -12.62 -10.06
N GLN A 280 -3.21 -13.48 -10.51
CA GLN A 280 -4.09 -13.22 -11.68
C GLN A 280 -4.91 -11.95 -11.45
N GLU A 281 -5.43 -11.75 -10.25
CA GLU A 281 -6.29 -10.62 -9.86
C GLU A 281 -5.52 -9.32 -9.62
N SER A 282 -4.19 -9.36 -9.55
CA SER A 282 -3.37 -8.14 -9.47
C SER A 282 -3.56 -7.27 -10.71
N GLY A 283 -3.68 -5.97 -10.50
CA GLY A 283 -3.87 -4.98 -11.58
C GLY A 283 -2.63 -4.70 -12.43
N LEU A 284 -1.50 -5.39 -12.19
CA LEU A 284 -0.34 -5.30 -13.05
C LEU A 284 -0.58 -6.05 -14.37
N PRO A 285 -0.07 -5.55 -15.51
CA PRO A 285 -0.04 -6.31 -16.75
C PRO A 285 0.75 -7.62 -16.59
N ASP A 286 0.31 -8.71 -17.24
CA ASP A 286 0.95 -10.03 -17.11
C ASP A 286 2.42 -10.00 -17.52
N ALA A 287 2.78 -9.25 -18.55
CA ALA A 287 4.18 -9.05 -18.93
C ALA A 287 5.05 -8.44 -17.82
N VAL A 288 4.45 -7.61 -16.94
CA VAL A 288 5.14 -7.07 -15.76
C VAL A 288 5.24 -8.11 -14.66
N LYS A 289 4.17 -8.90 -14.43
CA LYS A 289 4.19 -10.01 -13.45
C LYS A 289 5.28 -11.03 -13.81
N GLN A 290 5.46 -11.35 -15.10
CA GLN A 290 6.56 -12.20 -15.56
C GLN A 290 7.94 -11.65 -15.16
N ARG A 291 8.16 -10.32 -15.24
CA ARG A 291 9.41 -9.67 -14.80
C ARG A 291 9.67 -9.83 -13.31
N TYR A 292 8.63 -9.78 -12.50
CA TYR A 292 8.77 -10.06 -11.06
C TYR A 292 9.15 -11.51 -10.78
N LEU A 293 8.58 -12.45 -11.53
CA LEU A 293 8.87 -13.88 -11.40
C LEU A 293 10.26 -14.27 -11.93
N ASP A 294 10.79 -13.53 -12.91
CA ASP A 294 12.15 -13.71 -13.42
C ASP A 294 13.24 -13.08 -12.51
N ALA A 295 12.85 -12.25 -11.53
CA ALA A 295 13.81 -11.47 -10.77
C ALA A 295 14.76 -12.33 -9.93
N GLU A 296 16.03 -11.95 -9.93
CA GLU A 296 17.06 -12.52 -9.06
C GLU A 296 17.30 -11.62 -7.83
N GLU A 297 17.93 -12.16 -6.78
CA GLU A 297 18.19 -11.42 -5.54
C GLU A 297 18.97 -10.13 -5.79
N GLY A 298 20.01 -10.18 -6.61
CA GLY A 298 20.86 -9.05 -6.97
C GLY A 298 20.16 -7.95 -7.80
N GLU A 299 18.94 -8.22 -8.29
CA GLU A 299 18.12 -7.24 -9.04
C GLU A 299 17.17 -6.42 -8.16
N ILE A 300 17.12 -6.70 -6.87
CA ILE A 300 16.30 -5.96 -5.90
C ILE A 300 17.21 -4.96 -5.17
N GLU A 301 16.87 -3.68 -5.24
CA GLU A 301 17.66 -2.62 -4.61
C GLU A 301 16.82 -1.65 -3.80
N VAL A 302 17.47 -0.97 -2.86
CA VAL A 302 16.94 0.23 -2.20
C VAL A 302 17.59 1.44 -2.83
N ASN A 303 16.79 2.37 -3.37
CA ASN A 303 17.28 3.56 -4.05
C ASN A 303 16.54 4.84 -3.63
N GLY A 304 17.06 5.99 -4.04
CA GLY A 304 16.54 7.33 -3.72
C GLY A 304 15.82 8.03 -4.86
N VAL A 305 15.31 7.30 -5.87
CA VAL A 305 14.68 7.92 -7.07
C VAL A 305 13.32 8.56 -6.77
N SER A 306 12.70 8.22 -5.65
CA SER A 306 11.41 8.77 -5.27
C SER A 306 11.49 10.28 -4.98
N PRO A 307 10.58 11.10 -5.54
CA PRO A 307 10.54 12.53 -5.26
C PRO A 307 10.03 12.85 -3.85
N THR A 308 9.57 11.85 -3.10
CA THR A 308 9.10 12.01 -1.71
C THR A 308 10.23 12.15 -0.69
N GLY A 309 11.47 11.82 -1.09
CA GLY A 309 12.63 11.82 -0.20
C GLY A 309 12.80 10.54 0.64
N TYR A 310 11.86 9.60 0.56
CA TYR A 310 11.99 8.30 1.21
C TYR A 310 12.70 7.30 0.29
N PRO A 311 13.59 6.45 0.82
CA PRO A 311 14.14 5.32 0.07
C PRO A 311 13.04 4.38 -0.39
N MET A 312 13.26 3.75 -1.54
CA MET A 312 12.28 2.84 -2.13
C MET A 312 12.95 1.54 -2.56
N ARG A 313 12.38 0.38 -2.15
CA ARG A 313 12.85 -0.92 -2.63
C ARG A 313 12.06 -1.34 -3.85
N MET A 314 12.79 -1.68 -4.92
CA MET A 314 12.22 -2.04 -6.20
C MET A 314 13.18 -2.85 -7.06
N LEU A 315 12.69 -3.38 -8.18
CA LEU A 315 13.53 -4.03 -9.19
C LEU A 315 14.40 -2.98 -9.90
N LYS A 316 15.69 -3.27 -10.10
CA LYS A 316 16.63 -2.45 -10.89
C LYS A 316 16.18 -2.29 -12.35
N SER A 317 15.51 -3.30 -12.88
CA SER A 317 14.95 -3.31 -14.25
C SER A 317 13.67 -2.48 -14.39
N SER A 318 13.19 -1.83 -13.31
CA SER A 318 12.01 -0.97 -13.37
C SER A 318 12.21 0.19 -14.35
N PRO A 319 11.30 0.37 -15.33
CA PRO A 319 11.41 1.46 -16.29
C PRO A 319 11.41 2.86 -15.65
N ALA A 320 10.94 2.96 -14.41
CA ALA A 320 10.91 4.25 -13.69
C ALA A 320 12.28 4.76 -13.30
N ILE A 321 13.31 3.91 -13.18
CA ILE A 321 14.62 4.31 -12.64
C ILE A 321 15.35 5.30 -13.55
N ASN A 322 15.25 5.11 -14.87
CA ASN A 322 15.99 5.90 -15.86
C ASN A 322 15.08 6.63 -16.85
N ALA A 323 13.80 6.80 -16.53
CA ALA A 323 12.86 7.42 -17.46
C ALA A 323 12.80 8.92 -17.27
N SER A 324 13.10 9.66 -18.35
CA SER A 324 12.73 11.07 -18.48
C SER A 324 11.28 11.16 -18.93
N LEU A 325 10.42 11.75 -18.11
CA LEU A 325 9.01 11.89 -18.42
C LEU A 325 8.52 13.29 -18.04
N LYS A 326 7.88 13.98 -18.99
CA LYS A 326 7.25 15.26 -18.71
C LYS A 326 6.21 15.09 -17.58
N PRO A 327 6.27 15.88 -16.51
CA PRO A 327 5.30 15.81 -15.43
C PRO A 327 3.86 16.00 -15.92
N GLN A 328 2.96 15.15 -15.44
CA GLN A 328 1.51 15.20 -15.76
C GLN A 328 0.68 15.53 -14.51
N CYS A 329 1.18 16.46 -13.72
CA CYS A 329 0.60 16.83 -12.44
C CYS A 329 -0.83 17.34 -12.56
N GLU A 330 -1.13 18.05 -13.65
CA GLU A 330 -2.45 18.58 -13.98
C GLU A 330 -3.51 17.49 -14.15
N ALA A 331 -3.11 16.28 -14.57
CA ALA A 331 -4.04 15.17 -14.78
C ALA A 331 -4.17 14.27 -13.54
N TYR A 332 -3.06 14.01 -12.83
CA TYR A 332 -3.01 12.97 -11.80
C TYR A 332 -2.82 13.49 -10.38
N GLY A 333 -2.59 14.80 -10.21
CA GLY A 333 -2.19 15.37 -8.92
C GLY A 333 -0.70 15.11 -8.62
N TYR A 334 -0.30 15.43 -7.38
CA TYR A 334 1.10 15.39 -6.98
C TYR A 334 1.32 14.36 -5.87
N MET A 335 2.40 13.59 -5.97
CA MET A 335 2.97 12.93 -4.80
C MET A 335 3.93 13.93 -4.14
N LEU A 336 3.49 14.56 -3.06
CA LEU A 336 4.24 15.65 -2.43
C LEU A 336 4.81 15.21 -1.09
N ASP A 337 6.05 15.61 -0.84
CA ASP A 337 6.51 15.90 0.50
C ASP A 337 6.14 17.36 0.88
N ARG A 338 6.27 17.75 2.16
CA ARG A 338 6.00 19.12 2.67
C ARG A 338 6.74 20.21 1.88
N GLY A 339 7.83 19.86 1.21
CA GLY A 339 8.61 20.76 0.34
C GLY A 339 8.18 20.81 -1.13
N GLY A 340 7.13 20.07 -1.53
CA GLY A 340 6.72 19.94 -2.93
C GLY A 340 7.41 18.78 -3.65
N CYS A 341 7.09 18.58 -4.95
CA CYS A 341 7.65 17.50 -5.75
C CYS A 341 9.07 17.87 -6.25
N SER A 342 10.09 17.16 -5.76
CA SER A 342 11.48 17.40 -6.16
C SER A 342 11.75 17.06 -7.63
N TYR A 343 10.99 16.14 -8.24
CA TYR A 343 11.07 15.87 -9.67
C TYR A 343 10.54 17.05 -10.50
N LEU A 344 9.37 17.61 -10.13
CA LEU A 344 8.79 18.75 -10.84
C LEU A 344 9.76 19.97 -10.82
N LYS A 345 10.32 20.29 -9.65
CA LYS A 345 11.29 21.39 -9.52
C LYS A 345 12.53 21.19 -10.40
N ALA A 346 13.07 19.97 -10.43
CA ALA A 346 14.22 19.65 -11.26
C ALA A 346 13.88 19.68 -12.76
N TRP A 347 12.69 19.21 -13.12
CA TRP A 347 12.20 19.29 -14.50
C TRP A 347 12.04 20.74 -14.97
N GLU A 348 11.40 21.58 -14.20
CA GLU A 348 11.21 23.00 -14.54
C GLU A 348 12.55 23.74 -14.70
N ALA A 349 13.54 23.43 -13.84
CA ALA A 349 14.87 23.99 -13.97
C ALA A 349 15.58 23.53 -15.27
N ALA A 350 15.51 22.25 -15.61
CA ALA A 350 16.09 21.70 -16.83
C ALA A 350 15.36 22.17 -18.10
N ASP A 351 14.03 22.37 -18.04
CA ASP A 351 13.25 22.91 -19.17
C ASP A 351 13.65 24.36 -19.49
N ALA A 352 13.91 25.16 -18.45
CA ALA A 352 14.36 26.54 -18.59
C ALA A 352 15.75 26.69 -19.27
N THR A 353 16.62 25.67 -19.13
CA THR A 353 17.96 25.63 -19.74
C THR A 353 18.00 24.84 -21.05
N GLY A 354 16.93 24.17 -21.43
CA GLY A 354 16.84 23.29 -22.59
C GLY A 354 17.44 21.88 -22.41
N ASP A 355 17.84 21.53 -21.16
CA ASP A 355 18.54 20.28 -20.84
C ASP A 355 17.58 19.08 -20.58
N VAL A 356 16.28 19.27 -20.81
CA VAL A 356 15.26 18.23 -20.54
C VAL A 356 15.49 16.94 -21.33
N LYS A 357 16.20 16.99 -22.44
CA LYS A 357 16.47 15.83 -23.30
C LYS A 357 17.30 14.75 -22.60
N GLU A 358 18.12 15.14 -21.63
CA GLU A 358 18.98 14.22 -20.86
C GLU A 358 18.28 13.56 -19.67
N GLY A 359 17.04 13.99 -19.38
CA GLY A 359 16.27 13.50 -18.23
C GLY A 359 16.64 14.20 -16.93
N ILE A 360 16.07 13.70 -15.83
CA ILE A 360 16.35 14.19 -14.47
C ILE A 360 17.12 13.11 -13.72
N PRO A 361 18.45 13.22 -13.61
CA PRO A 361 19.27 12.18 -12.98
C PRO A 361 18.83 11.86 -11.55
N GLY A 362 18.76 10.57 -11.22
CA GLY A 362 18.49 10.07 -9.87
C GLY A 362 17.07 10.35 -9.34
N LYS A 363 16.13 10.77 -10.19
CA LYS A 363 14.74 11.04 -9.83
C LYS A 363 13.77 10.52 -10.88
N THR A 364 12.54 10.17 -10.43
CA THR A 364 11.47 9.76 -11.33
C THR A 364 10.19 10.60 -11.15
N CYS A 365 9.44 10.78 -12.22
CA CYS A 365 8.06 11.27 -12.13
C CYS A 365 7.15 10.17 -11.59
N LEU A 366 7.10 9.98 -10.25
CA LEU A 366 6.51 8.82 -9.59
C LEU A 366 5.02 8.66 -9.92
N CYS A 367 4.23 9.73 -9.89
CA CYS A 367 2.79 9.71 -10.19
C CYS A 367 2.50 9.12 -11.57
N ALA A 368 3.15 9.65 -12.62
CA ALA A 368 2.92 9.19 -13.99
C ALA A 368 3.46 7.76 -14.20
N GLN A 369 4.59 7.43 -13.58
CA GLN A 369 5.16 6.09 -13.68
C GLN A 369 4.33 5.04 -12.94
N MET A 370 3.82 5.34 -11.75
CA MET A 370 2.91 4.44 -11.02
C MET A 370 1.59 4.21 -11.78
N ARG A 371 1.02 5.27 -12.32
CA ARG A 371 -0.21 5.17 -13.13
C ARG A 371 -0.04 4.25 -14.34
N ASN A 372 1.16 4.21 -14.91
CA ASN A 372 1.48 3.39 -16.10
C ASN A 372 2.09 2.02 -15.75
N CYS A 373 2.00 1.56 -14.50
CA CYS A 373 2.57 0.28 -14.03
C CYS A 373 4.08 0.13 -14.29
N LYS A 374 4.83 1.24 -14.24
CA LYS A 374 6.28 1.27 -14.52
C LYS A 374 7.14 1.40 -13.26
N VAL A 375 6.55 1.51 -12.08
CA VAL A 375 7.24 1.47 -10.78
C VAL A 375 7.11 0.08 -10.21
N TRP A 376 8.17 -0.70 -10.30
CA TRP A 376 8.15 -2.12 -9.92
C TRP A 376 8.70 -2.33 -8.52
N THR A 377 7.90 -1.95 -7.53
CA THR A 377 8.26 -2.12 -6.12
C THR A 377 8.04 -3.56 -5.66
N VAL A 378 8.98 -4.07 -4.87
CA VAL A 378 8.96 -5.46 -4.40
C VAL A 378 9.67 -5.56 -3.05
N GLY A 379 9.25 -6.47 -2.16
CA GLY A 379 9.98 -6.78 -0.92
C GLY A 379 11.31 -7.48 -1.18
N ALA A 380 12.17 -7.51 -0.19
CA ALA A 380 13.50 -8.15 -0.30
C ALA A 380 13.43 -9.62 -0.72
N THR A 381 12.35 -10.32 -0.37
CA THR A 381 12.10 -11.73 -0.73
C THR A 381 11.51 -11.92 -2.13
N GLY A 382 11.41 -10.85 -2.94
CA GLY A 382 10.80 -10.92 -4.28
C GLY A 382 11.48 -11.87 -5.25
N HIS A 383 12.78 -12.09 -5.10
CA HIS A 383 13.54 -13.06 -5.90
C HIS A 383 13.08 -14.54 -5.71
N ARG A 384 12.34 -14.80 -4.63
CA ARG A 384 11.76 -16.11 -4.32
C ARG A 384 10.40 -16.35 -4.99
N LEU A 385 9.81 -15.36 -5.67
CA LEU A 385 8.49 -15.49 -6.30
C LEU A 385 8.45 -16.68 -7.27
N LYS A 386 9.53 -16.98 -7.96
CA LYS A 386 9.66 -18.14 -8.86
C LYS A 386 9.48 -19.51 -8.17
N GLU A 387 9.66 -19.57 -6.84
CA GLU A 387 9.42 -20.79 -6.04
C GLU A 387 7.92 -21.11 -5.91
N THR A 388 7.03 -20.11 -6.13
CA THR A 388 5.58 -20.22 -5.93
C THR A 388 4.82 -20.74 -7.13
N THR A 389 5.49 -20.97 -8.26
CA THR A 389 4.87 -21.34 -9.54
C THR A 389 5.83 -22.14 -10.43
N VAL A 390 5.32 -22.60 -11.54
CA VAL A 390 6.08 -23.34 -12.56
C VAL A 390 5.99 -22.63 -13.91
N ARG A 391 6.86 -22.99 -14.85
CA ARG A 391 6.73 -22.54 -16.23
C ARG A 391 5.78 -23.47 -16.99
N SER A 392 4.94 -22.89 -17.81
CA SER A 392 4.12 -23.59 -18.79
C SER A 392 4.95 -24.06 -20.01
N GLU A 393 4.35 -24.83 -20.90
CA GLU A 393 5.01 -25.37 -22.10
C GLU A 393 5.56 -24.29 -23.04
N ASP A 394 4.93 -23.12 -23.06
CA ASP A 394 5.38 -21.93 -23.82
C ASP A 394 6.46 -21.10 -23.10
N GLY A 395 6.94 -21.58 -21.93
CA GLY A 395 8.01 -20.96 -21.15
C GLY A 395 7.59 -19.78 -20.28
N GLN A 396 6.31 -19.42 -20.24
CA GLN A 396 5.80 -18.37 -19.36
C GLN A 396 5.55 -18.92 -17.94
N TRP A 397 5.70 -18.08 -16.92
CA TRP A 397 5.31 -18.42 -15.57
C TRP A 397 3.78 -18.50 -15.45
N VAL A 398 3.28 -19.57 -14.84
CA VAL A 398 1.85 -19.72 -14.54
C VAL A 398 1.50 -18.80 -13.36
N LEU A 399 0.60 -17.84 -13.57
CA LEU A 399 0.22 -16.88 -12.53
C LEU A 399 -0.73 -17.54 -11.51
N PRO A 400 -0.40 -17.53 -10.20
CA PRO A 400 -1.30 -18.05 -9.17
C PRO A 400 -2.52 -17.15 -9.02
N THR A 401 -3.60 -17.69 -8.48
CA THR A 401 -4.73 -16.91 -8.02
C THR A 401 -4.44 -16.32 -6.62
N THR A 402 -5.16 -15.28 -6.25
CA THR A 402 -5.09 -14.69 -4.90
C THR A 402 -5.46 -15.71 -3.83
N ALA A 403 -6.46 -16.56 -4.06
CA ALA A 403 -6.87 -17.61 -3.14
C ALA A 403 -5.77 -18.67 -2.94
N GLU A 404 -5.10 -19.09 -4.00
CA GLU A 404 -3.96 -20.02 -3.90
C GLU A 404 -2.84 -19.44 -3.05
N VAL A 405 -2.45 -18.18 -3.26
CA VAL A 405 -1.43 -17.51 -2.46
C VAL A 405 -1.86 -17.37 -1.00
N PHE A 406 -3.12 -16.97 -0.76
CA PHE A 406 -3.65 -16.85 0.59
C PHE A 406 -3.63 -18.18 1.34
N ASN A 407 -4.10 -19.25 0.69
CA ASN A 407 -4.16 -20.58 1.28
C ASN A 407 -2.78 -21.21 1.48
N ASP A 408 -1.79 -20.87 0.64
CA ASP A 408 -0.42 -21.28 0.86
C ASP A 408 0.18 -20.63 2.11
N TYR A 409 -0.09 -19.35 2.39
CA TYR A 409 0.24 -18.74 3.67
C TYR A 409 -0.51 -19.37 4.84
N ARG A 410 -1.82 -19.61 4.67
CA ARG A 410 -2.69 -20.11 5.74
C ARG A 410 -2.32 -21.50 6.22
N TYR A 411 -2.02 -22.40 5.29
CA TYR A 411 -1.81 -23.83 5.57
C TYR A 411 -0.34 -24.28 5.41
N GLY A 412 0.55 -23.40 4.93
CA GLY A 412 1.97 -23.71 4.76
C GLY A 412 2.68 -23.96 6.10
N ILE A 413 3.47 -25.04 6.14
CA ILE A 413 4.32 -25.46 7.26
C ILE A 413 5.74 -25.74 6.75
N ASN A 414 6.72 -25.88 7.63
CA ASN A 414 8.10 -26.29 7.30
C ASN A 414 8.81 -25.37 6.28
N ASP A 415 8.50 -24.08 6.27
CA ASP A 415 8.98 -23.11 5.27
C ASP A 415 8.69 -23.52 3.81
N GLU A 416 7.82 -24.48 3.60
CA GLU A 416 7.42 -24.90 2.27
C GLU A 416 6.59 -23.84 1.56
N VAL A 417 6.81 -23.73 0.26
CA VAL A 417 6.02 -22.93 -0.67
C VAL A 417 5.42 -23.89 -1.68
N LYS A 418 4.09 -23.89 -1.77
CA LYS A 418 3.42 -24.73 -2.78
C LYS A 418 3.52 -24.06 -4.14
N ALA A 419 4.37 -24.62 -4.99
CA ALA A 419 4.38 -24.24 -6.39
C ALA A 419 3.06 -24.68 -7.04
N ARG A 420 2.42 -23.77 -7.78
CA ARG A 420 1.31 -24.13 -8.66
C ARG A 420 1.81 -25.09 -9.73
N LYS A 421 1.18 -26.25 -9.84
CA LYS A 421 1.47 -27.25 -10.89
C LYS A 421 0.68 -26.95 -12.17
#